data_23986a6e939d16419e2e676a6423ce2f
#
_entry.id   23986a6e939d16419e2e676a6423ce2f
#
_cell.length_a   1.000
_cell.length_b   1.000
_cell.length_c   1.000
_cell.angle_alpha   90.00
_cell.angle_beta   90.00
_cell.angle_gamma   90.00
#
_symmetry.space_group_name_H-M   'P 1'
#
loop_
_entity.id
_entity.type
_entity.pdbx_description
1 polymer ?
#
loop_
_entity_poly.entity_id
_entity_poly.type
_entity_poly.pdbx_seq_one_letter_code
_entity_poly.pdbx_strand_id
1 'polypeptide(L)'
;MSLQLRKKFKYSLVVPTSMGVRITPADAQPVHSTNLFRMHATSAETNVASISSYLGLPVKVLTTFVKESPIAAFIKADLRARNMEYEGPEVPQGDPWGYRHQFNVADSGFGLRGPRVQNDRAGEVGRTLNVNDFDLERIFGEEGVQIVHLSGLIAALSPETSHFCLEIARYAKKHGTLISFDLNHRATFWKGRETELKEAFTEIASLSDILIGNEEDYQLCLGIKGPEAGGENIEETLDAFKGMILNAKKAFPNATVFANTLREVISANEHLWGAIVYENGNWHEAPLRKINVMDRIGGGDGFVGGLLYSILTGMEPKKWIQFAWASGALATTFLTDYAQPADEAVVWSIWEGNARVKR
;
A
#
# COMPACT_ATOMS: atom_id res chain seq x y z
N MET A 1 2.18 9.78 22.49
CA MET A 1 3.05 10.85 21.93
C MET A 1 2.47 11.22 20.57
N SER A 2 2.49 12.47 20.15
CA SER A 2 2.11 12.86 18.79
C SER A 2 3.18 12.45 17.79
N LEU A 3 2.79 12.11 16.55
CA LEU A 3 3.73 11.87 15.47
C LEU A 3 4.63 13.12 15.26
N GLN A 4 5.93 12.91 15.20
CA GLN A 4 6.89 13.99 14.95
C GLN A 4 7.66 13.69 13.66
N LEU A 5 7.36 14.45 12.63
CA LEU A 5 8.08 14.36 11.36
C LEU A 5 9.48 14.96 11.49
N ARG A 6 10.46 14.27 10.89
CA ARG A 6 11.82 14.78 10.77
C ARG A 6 11.83 16.10 9.98
N LYS A 7 12.50 17.13 10.52
CA LYS A 7 12.54 18.47 9.93
C LYS A 7 13.53 18.60 8.77
N LYS A 8 14.67 17.91 8.86
CA LYS A 8 15.69 17.91 7.80
C LYS A 8 15.60 16.60 7.02
N PHE A 9 15.17 16.70 5.77
CA PHE A 9 14.93 15.55 4.91
C PHE A 9 15.06 15.92 3.42
N LYS A 10 15.41 14.94 2.61
CA LYS A 10 15.35 15.00 1.14
C LYS A 10 14.08 14.33 0.63
N TYR A 11 13.65 13.24 1.29
CA TYR A 11 12.47 12.49 0.89
C TYR A 11 11.37 12.56 1.94
N SER A 12 10.17 12.90 1.51
CA SER A 12 8.98 12.79 2.36
C SER A 12 8.60 11.33 2.57
N LEU A 13 8.68 10.52 1.53
CA LEU A 13 8.30 9.11 1.57
C LEU A 13 9.34 8.23 0.86
N VAL A 14 9.73 7.15 1.52
CA VAL A 14 10.56 6.08 0.93
C VAL A 14 9.75 4.78 0.96
N VAL A 15 9.75 4.05 -0.15
CA VAL A 15 9.03 2.78 -0.30
C VAL A 15 9.95 1.69 -0.86
N PRO A 16 10.35 0.72 -0.03
CA PRO A 16 10.96 -0.52 -0.51
C PRO A 16 9.90 -1.39 -1.18
N THR A 17 10.21 -1.98 -2.34
CA THR A 17 9.19 -2.72 -3.08
C THR A 17 9.76 -3.68 -4.12
N SER A 18 8.95 -4.67 -4.51
CA SER A 18 9.15 -5.47 -5.72
C SER A 18 8.22 -4.98 -6.83
N MET A 19 8.80 -4.34 -7.85
CA MET A 19 8.05 -3.83 -8.98
C MET A 19 7.65 -4.91 -9.96
N GLY A 20 6.41 -4.84 -10.43
CA GLY A 20 5.87 -5.69 -11.48
C GLY A 20 5.02 -4.94 -12.47
N VAL A 21 4.34 -5.69 -13.32
CA VAL A 21 3.43 -5.16 -14.33
C VAL A 21 2.07 -5.82 -14.19
N ARG A 22 1.02 -5.01 -14.12
CA ARG A 22 -0.34 -5.49 -14.27
C ARG A 22 -0.73 -5.52 -15.74
N ILE A 23 -1.36 -6.63 -16.14
CA ILE A 23 -1.96 -6.85 -17.44
C ILE A 23 -3.46 -6.97 -17.24
N THR A 24 -4.21 -6.00 -17.77
CA THR A 24 -5.68 -5.91 -17.57
C THR A 24 -6.37 -5.97 -18.93
N PRO A 25 -7.37 -6.85 -19.11
CA PRO A 25 -8.23 -6.83 -20.29
C PRO A 25 -8.91 -5.47 -20.46
N ALA A 26 -8.97 -4.95 -21.68
CA ALA A 26 -9.76 -3.76 -21.97
C ALA A 26 -11.25 -4.02 -21.75
N ASP A 27 -12.01 -2.93 -21.50
CA ASP A 27 -13.46 -2.91 -21.46
C ASP A 27 -14.09 -3.88 -20.45
N ALA A 28 -13.39 -4.12 -19.33
CA ALA A 28 -13.81 -5.02 -18.24
C ALA A 28 -14.12 -6.46 -18.72
N GLN A 29 -13.50 -6.91 -19.81
CA GLN A 29 -13.67 -8.26 -20.32
C GLN A 29 -12.92 -9.30 -19.49
N PRO A 30 -13.36 -10.57 -19.45
CA PRO A 30 -12.56 -11.66 -18.92
C PRO A 30 -11.30 -11.88 -19.76
N VAL A 31 -10.22 -12.33 -19.12
CA VAL A 31 -8.91 -12.55 -19.76
C VAL A 31 -9.01 -13.44 -21.02
N HIS A 32 -9.84 -14.49 -20.99
CA HIS A 32 -9.97 -15.45 -22.09
C HIS A 32 -10.81 -14.97 -23.28
N SER A 33 -11.49 -13.83 -23.17
CA SER A 33 -12.46 -13.36 -24.17
C SER A 33 -11.95 -12.18 -25.02
N THR A 34 -10.74 -11.72 -24.79
CA THR A 34 -10.17 -10.57 -25.50
C THR A 34 -8.70 -10.78 -25.79
N ASN A 35 -8.21 -10.12 -26.84
CA ASN A 35 -6.79 -9.99 -27.17
C ASN A 35 -6.28 -8.55 -26.98
N LEU A 36 -7.12 -7.67 -26.44
CA LEU A 36 -6.75 -6.27 -26.15
C LEU A 36 -6.49 -6.09 -24.65
N PHE A 37 -5.26 -5.79 -24.29
CA PHE A 37 -4.82 -5.62 -22.93
C PHE A 37 -4.16 -4.27 -22.71
N ARG A 38 -4.31 -3.72 -21.51
CA ARG A 38 -3.56 -2.58 -21.00
C ARG A 38 -2.49 -3.07 -20.04
N MET A 39 -1.34 -2.40 -20.05
CA MET A 39 -0.24 -2.67 -19.14
C MET A 39 0.08 -1.40 -18.34
N HIS A 40 0.36 -1.56 -17.06
CA HIS A 40 0.93 -0.50 -16.21
C HIS A 40 1.86 -1.11 -15.16
N ALA A 41 2.87 -0.34 -14.75
CA ALA A 41 3.75 -0.75 -13.68
C ALA A 41 3.03 -0.64 -12.34
N THR A 42 3.23 -1.61 -11.46
CA THR A 42 2.51 -1.70 -10.19
C THR A 42 3.34 -2.36 -9.10
N SER A 43 3.10 -1.91 -7.89
CA SER A 43 3.37 -2.57 -6.62
C SER A 43 2.52 -1.91 -5.54
N ALA A 44 2.17 -2.61 -4.48
CA ALA A 44 1.37 -2.03 -3.40
C ALA A 44 2.00 -0.74 -2.85
N GLU A 45 3.31 -0.77 -2.62
CA GLU A 45 4.06 0.34 -2.04
C GLU A 45 4.13 1.57 -2.97
N THR A 46 4.34 1.36 -4.28
CA THR A 46 4.32 2.49 -5.23
C THR A 46 2.91 3.00 -5.52
N ASN A 47 1.88 2.15 -5.40
CA ASN A 47 0.49 2.59 -5.47
C ASN A 47 0.17 3.54 -4.30
N VAL A 48 0.59 3.19 -3.08
CA VAL A 48 0.51 4.07 -1.89
C VAL A 48 1.26 5.38 -2.14
N ALA A 49 2.49 5.32 -2.62
CA ALA A 49 3.34 6.47 -2.83
C ALA A 49 2.83 7.42 -3.93
N SER A 50 1.96 6.96 -4.83
CA SER A 50 1.45 7.76 -5.95
C SER A 50 0.70 9.00 -5.51
N ILE A 51 -0.09 8.95 -4.43
CA ILE A 51 -0.78 10.14 -3.91
C ILE A 51 0.23 11.24 -3.58
N SER A 52 1.26 10.91 -2.80
CA SER A 52 2.30 11.87 -2.41
C SER A 52 3.08 12.40 -3.61
N SER A 53 3.44 11.53 -4.55
CA SER A 53 4.22 11.90 -5.72
C SER A 53 3.45 12.79 -6.69
N TYR A 54 2.21 12.45 -7.03
CA TYR A 54 1.35 13.28 -7.90
C TYR A 54 1.03 14.63 -7.28
N LEU A 55 0.96 14.71 -5.94
CA LEU A 55 0.75 15.97 -5.21
C LEU A 55 2.06 16.69 -4.86
N GLY A 56 3.19 16.31 -5.48
CA GLY A 56 4.43 17.08 -5.48
C GLY A 56 5.38 16.81 -4.31
N LEU A 57 5.13 15.82 -3.47
CA LEU A 57 6.09 15.44 -2.43
C LEU A 57 7.23 14.57 -2.99
N PRO A 58 8.47 14.76 -2.53
CA PRO A 58 9.60 13.95 -2.97
C PRO A 58 9.50 12.52 -2.46
N VAL A 59 9.44 11.57 -3.40
CA VAL A 59 9.31 10.13 -3.15
C VAL A 59 10.51 9.38 -3.70
N LYS A 60 11.00 8.39 -2.95
CA LYS A 60 12.04 7.46 -3.39
C LYS A 60 11.58 6.01 -3.28
N VAL A 61 11.83 5.24 -4.34
CA VAL A 61 11.55 3.81 -4.44
C VAL A 61 12.85 3.02 -4.32
N LEU A 62 12.92 2.08 -3.40
CA LEU A 62 14.01 1.12 -3.28
C LEU A 62 13.58 -0.22 -3.87
N THR A 63 14.19 -0.64 -4.98
CA THR A 63 13.78 -1.84 -5.69
C THR A 63 14.94 -2.47 -6.44
N THR A 64 14.72 -3.60 -7.06
CA THR A 64 15.69 -4.26 -7.93
C THR A 64 15.12 -4.43 -9.34
N PHE A 65 15.99 -4.44 -10.34
CA PHE A 65 15.60 -4.56 -11.73
C PHE A 65 16.31 -5.74 -12.41
N VAL A 66 15.63 -6.34 -13.38
CA VAL A 66 16.29 -7.29 -14.27
C VAL A 66 17.10 -6.49 -15.30
N LYS A 67 18.41 -6.73 -15.34
CA LYS A 67 19.34 -6.02 -16.22
C LYS A 67 18.92 -6.18 -17.70
N GLU A 68 18.96 -5.07 -18.44
CA GLU A 68 18.65 -5.01 -19.89
C GLU A 68 17.24 -5.50 -20.25
N SER A 69 16.35 -5.69 -19.30
CA SER A 69 14.97 -6.13 -19.53
C SER A 69 14.11 -5.00 -20.11
N PRO A 70 13.38 -5.23 -21.21
CA PRO A 70 12.39 -4.27 -21.70
C PRO A 70 11.29 -3.96 -20.68
N ILE A 71 10.93 -4.93 -19.82
CA ILE A 71 9.97 -4.74 -18.75
C ILE A 71 10.57 -3.84 -17.65
N ALA A 72 11.84 -3.99 -17.30
CA ALA A 72 12.52 -3.06 -16.40
C ALA A 72 12.55 -1.63 -16.98
N ALA A 73 12.79 -1.49 -18.27
CA ALA A 73 12.76 -0.19 -18.95
C ALA A 73 11.36 0.44 -18.90
N PHE A 74 10.31 -0.35 -19.11
CA PHE A 74 8.92 0.08 -18.98
C PHE A 74 8.60 0.55 -17.54
N ILE A 75 8.97 -0.23 -16.50
CA ILE A 75 8.79 0.13 -15.09
C ILE A 75 9.54 1.43 -14.76
N LYS A 76 10.79 1.56 -15.18
CA LYS A 76 11.58 2.78 -14.95
C LYS A 76 10.97 4.01 -15.63
N ALA A 77 10.39 3.85 -16.82
CA ALA A 77 9.69 4.92 -17.52
C ALA A 77 8.42 5.36 -16.76
N ASP A 78 7.65 4.40 -16.24
CA ASP A 78 6.47 4.66 -15.42
C ASP A 78 6.83 5.38 -14.11
N LEU A 79 7.86 4.94 -13.39
CA LEU A 79 8.33 5.61 -12.17
C LEU A 79 8.74 7.07 -12.42
N ARG A 80 9.45 7.33 -13.53
CA ARG A 80 9.79 8.72 -13.93
C ARG A 80 8.55 9.55 -14.26
N ALA A 81 7.58 8.96 -14.97
CA ALA A 81 6.32 9.64 -15.29
C ALA A 81 5.51 10.00 -14.04
N ARG A 82 5.60 9.18 -12.99
CA ARG A 82 5.03 9.44 -11.67
C ARG A 82 5.90 10.36 -10.78
N ASN A 83 7.00 10.91 -11.29
CA ASN A 83 7.94 11.75 -10.53
C ASN A 83 8.50 11.04 -9.28
N MET A 84 8.77 9.75 -9.37
CA MET A 84 9.39 8.96 -8.32
C MET A 84 10.86 8.72 -8.61
N GLU A 85 11.74 9.15 -7.71
CA GLU A 85 13.14 8.74 -7.75
C GLU A 85 13.24 7.26 -7.39
N TYR A 86 14.12 6.51 -8.03
CA TYR A 86 14.31 5.09 -7.72
C TYR A 86 15.79 4.74 -7.63
N GLU A 87 16.10 3.76 -6.79
CA GLU A 87 17.45 3.23 -6.57
C GLU A 87 17.39 1.72 -6.37
N GLY A 88 18.43 1.03 -6.81
CA GLY A 88 18.64 -0.39 -6.54
C GLY A 88 19.45 -1.10 -7.61
N PRO A 89 19.84 -2.36 -7.33
CA PRO A 89 20.69 -3.13 -8.20
C PRO A 89 20.01 -3.54 -9.51
N GLU A 90 20.82 -3.78 -10.53
CA GLU A 90 20.43 -4.48 -11.73
C GLU A 90 20.95 -5.92 -11.70
N VAL A 91 20.06 -6.88 -11.61
CA VAL A 91 20.36 -8.31 -11.52
C VAL A 91 20.29 -8.93 -12.91
N PRO A 92 21.32 -9.67 -13.36
CA PRO A 92 21.22 -10.42 -14.62
C PRO A 92 20.04 -11.37 -14.59
N GLN A 93 19.35 -11.52 -15.74
CA GLN A 93 18.27 -12.50 -15.85
C GLN A 93 18.74 -13.92 -15.49
N GLY A 94 19.96 -14.28 -15.86
CA GLY A 94 20.48 -15.64 -15.78
C GLY A 94 20.17 -16.42 -17.06
N ASP A 95 19.75 -17.66 -16.90
CA ASP A 95 19.28 -18.49 -18.00
C ASP A 95 17.79 -18.20 -18.34
N PRO A 96 17.17 -18.88 -19.32
CA PRO A 96 15.76 -18.68 -19.67
C PRO A 96 14.77 -18.89 -18.51
N TRP A 97 15.18 -19.57 -17.46
CA TRP A 97 14.39 -19.89 -16.25
C TRP A 97 14.74 -19.01 -15.04
N GLY A 98 15.59 -18.00 -15.27
CA GLY A 98 16.07 -17.11 -14.22
C GLY A 98 15.06 -16.01 -13.84
N TYR A 99 15.58 -14.83 -13.49
CA TYR A 99 14.77 -13.76 -12.95
C TYR A 99 13.94 -13.02 -13.99
N ARG A 100 12.77 -12.54 -13.55
CA ARG A 100 11.91 -11.61 -14.28
C ARG A 100 11.17 -10.69 -13.31
N HIS A 101 10.58 -9.62 -13.81
CA HIS A 101 9.57 -8.88 -13.06
C HIS A 101 8.26 -9.68 -13.03
N GLN A 102 7.54 -9.61 -11.92
CA GLN A 102 6.26 -10.28 -11.76
C GLN A 102 5.20 -9.75 -12.73
N PHE A 103 4.26 -10.61 -13.11
CA PHE A 103 3.04 -10.23 -13.81
C PHE A 103 1.82 -10.44 -12.93
N ASN A 104 0.95 -9.43 -12.93
CA ASN A 104 -0.33 -9.48 -12.25
C ASN A 104 -1.42 -9.42 -13.32
N VAL A 105 -2.00 -10.56 -13.67
CA VAL A 105 -3.07 -10.65 -14.66
C VAL A 105 -4.40 -10.53 -13.94
N ALA A 106 -5.10 -9.42 -14.18
CA ALA A 106 -6.31 -9.12 -13.41
C ALA A 106 -7.35 -8.43 -14.27
N ASP A 107 -8.57 -8.98 -14.33
CA ASP A 107 -9.73 -8.24 -14.84
C ASP A 107 -10.43 -7.46 -13.72
N SER A 108 -11.14 -6.38 -14.08
CA SER A 108 -11.85 -5.53 -13.12
C SER A 108 -13.23 -6.08 -12.71
N GLY A 109 -13.71 -7.14 -13.37
CA GLY A 109 -15.09 -7.58 -13.22
C GLY A 109 -16.10 -6.62 -13.84
N PHE A 110 -17.37 -6.99 -13.82
CA PHE A 110 -18.48 -6.12 -14.22
C PHE A 110 -19.81 -6.64 -13.65
N GLY A 111 -20.59 -5.79 -13.03
CA GLY A 111 -21.88 -6.13 -12.43
C GLY A 111 -21.75 -7.25 -11.40
N LEU A 112 -22.44 -8.35 -11.60
CA LEU A 112 -22.37 -9.54 -10.72
C LEU A 112 -21.19 -10.45 -11.01
N ARG A 113 -20.43 -10.20 -12.08
CA ARG A 113 -19.21 -10.94 -12.38
C ARG A 113 -18.03 -10.30 -11.63
N GLY A 114 -17.62 -10.95 -10.55
CA GLY A 114 -16.48 -10.51 -9.75
C GLY A 114 -15.15 -10.51 -10.53
N PRO A 115 -14.18 -9.68 -10.16
CA PRO A 115 -12.85 -9.65 -10.76
C PRO A 115 -12.10 -10.96 -10.51
N ARG A 116 -11.24 -11.34 -11.46
CA ARG A 116 -10.29 -12.44 -11.29
C ARG A 116 -8.88 -11.91 -11.34
N VAL A 117 -8.05 -12.37 -10.40
CA VAL A 117 -6.65 -11.95 -10.26
C VAL A 117 -5.78 -13.18 -10.21
N GLN A 118 -4.74 -13.18 -11.03
CA GLN A 118 -3.65 -14.16 -10.94
C GLN A 118 -2.32 -13.43 -10.83
N ASN A 119 -1.62 -13.65 -9.72
CA ASN A 119 -0.28 -13.15 -9.50
C ASN A 119 0.72 -14.20 -10.01
N ASP A 120 1.37 -13.94 -11.14
CA ASP A 120 2.44 -14.77 -11.64
C ASP A 120 3.79 -14.22 -11.14
N ARG A 121 4.28 -14.86 -10.08
CA ARG A 121 5.52 -14.47 -9.39
C ARG A 121 6.67 -15.45 -9.61
N ALA A 122 6.58 -16.33 -10.61
CA ALA A 122 7.67 -17.24 -10.93
C ALA A 122 8.93 -16.43 -11.34
N GLY A 123 10.08 -16.74 -10.75
CA GLY A 123 11.34 -16.03 -11.02
C GLY A 123 11.34 -14.54 -10.65
N GLU A 124 10.47 -14.09 -9.77
CA GLU A 124 10.36 -12.68 -9.37
C GLU A 124 11.67 -12.15 -8.80
N VAL A 125 12.25 -11.13 -9.48
CA VAL A 125 13.53 -10.53 -9.10
C VAL A 125 13.48 -9.81 -7.76
N GLY A 126 12.32 -9.29 -7.35
CA GLY A 126 12.15 -8.62 -6.05
C GLY A 126 12.47 -9.49 -4.85
N ARG A 127 12.44 -10.82 -5.00
CA ARG A 127 12.86 -11.74 -3.94
C ARG A 127 14.34 -11.66 -3.57
N THR A 128 15.16 -11.03 -4.42
CA THR A 128 16.59 -10.85 -4.19
C THR A 128 16.93 -9.58 -3.43
N LEU A 129 15.95 -8.71 -3.17
CA LEU A 129 16.20 -7.47 -2.42
C LEU A 129 16.91 -7.74 -1.10
N ASN A 130 18.04 -7.07 -0.92
CA ASN A 130 18.93 -7.26 0.21
C ASN A 130 19.37 -5.91 0.77
N VAL A 131 19.59 -5.85 2.07
CA VAL A 131 20.04 -4.65 2.77
C VAL A 131 21.38 -4.12 2.23
N ASN A 132 22.26 -5.02 1.81
CA ASN A 132 23.59 -4.68 1.29
C ASN A 132 23.58 -4.02 -0.09
N ASP A 133 22.41 -4.00 -0.77
CA ASP A 133 22.26 -3.34 -2.07
C ASP A 133 22.05 -1.82 -1.95
N PHE A 134 21.91 -1.31 -0.71
CA PHE A 134 21.55 0.08 -0.45
C PHE A 134 22.44 0.69 0.63
N ASP A 135 22.87 1.92 0.43
CA ASP A 135 23.52 2.72 1.47
C ASP A 135 22.46 3.35 2.38
N LEU A 136 22.02 2.57 3.38
CA LEU A 136 20.97 2.99 4.31
C LEU A 136 21.41 4.16 5.21
N GLU A 137 22.68 4.28 5.54
CA GLU A 137 23.18 5.42 6.31
C GLU A 137 23.08 6.72 5.50
N ARG A 138 23.42 6.69 4.22
CA ARG A 138 23.21 7.83 3.32
C ARG A 138 21.73 8.16 3.20
N ILE A 139 20.86 7.17 2.94
CA ILE A 139 19.43 7.40 2.69
C ILE A 139 18.74 7.95 3.94
N PHE A 140 18.86 7.27 5.08
CA PHE A 140 18.12 7.63 6.30
C PHE A 140 18.88 8.66 7.16
N GLY A 141 20.21 8.61 7.20
CA GLY A 141 21.04 9.51 8.00
C GLY A 141 21.28 10.86 7.33
N GLU A 142 21.97 10.86 6.18
CA GLU A 142 22.44 12.06 5.49
C GLU A 142 21.35 12.76 4.69
N GLU A 143 20.72 12.05 3.74
CA GLU A 143 19.64 12.58 2.91
C GLU A 143 18.38 12.84 3.75
N GLY A 144 18.04 11.91 4.62
CA GLY A 144 16.90 12.01 5.53
C GLY A 144 15.57 11.69 4.89
N VAL A 145 14.74 10.99 5.67
CA VAL A 145 13.42 10.51 5.27
C VAL A 145 12.41 10.86 6.36
N GLN A 146 11.22 11.35 5.99
CA GLN A 146 10.16 11.63 6.95
C GLN A 146 9.39 10.36 7.32
N ILE A 147 8.92 9.61 6.31
CA ILE A 147 8.21 8.33 6.50
C ILE A 147 8.83 7.28 5.59
N VAL A 148 9.07 6.09 6.11
CA VAL A 148 9.24 4.88 5.31
C VAL A 148 7.95 4.06 5.40
N HIS A 149 7.42 3.65 4.24
CA HIS A 149 6.26 2.77 4.20
C HIS A 149 6.66 1.36 3.79
N LEU A 150 6.36 0.41 4.65
CA LEU A 150 6.57 -1.02 4.45
C LEU A 150 5.22 -1.71 4.29
N SER A 151 5.17 -2.75 3.47
CA SER A 151 4.00 -3.62 3.42
C SER A 151 4.35 -5.06 3.74
N GLY A 152 3.38 -5.79 4.25
CA GLY A 152 3.50 -7.22 4.48
C GLY A 152 3.69 -8.02 3.19
N LEU A 153 3.32 -7.45 2.04
CA LEU A 153 3.53 -8.10 0.76
C LEU A 153 5.03 -8.25 0.46
N ILE A 154 5.81 -7.16 0.56
CA ILE A 154 7.26 -7.22 0.35
C ILE A 154 7.95 -7.97 1.51
N ALA A 155 7.51 -7.75 2.74
CA ALA A 155 8.09 -8.43 3.91
C ALA A 155 7.91 -9.96 3.87
N ALA A 156 6.82 -10.47 3.26
CA ALA A 156 6.56 -11.90 3.17
C ALA A 156 7.11 -12.57 1.89
N LEU A 157 7.67 -11.81 0.95
CA LEU A 157 8.02 -12.31 -0.37
C LEU A 157 9.13 -13.39 -0.36
N SER A 158 10.16 -13.20 0.48
CA SER A 158 11.23 -14.17 0.74
C SER A 158 11.85 -13.96 2.12
N PRO A 159 12.66 -14.88 2.66
CA PRO A 159 13.42 -14.64 3.88
C PRO A 159 14.34 -13.41 3.79
N GLU A 160 14.95 -13.19 2.63
CA GLU A 160 15.82 -12.04 2.36
C GLU A 160 15.05 -10.73 2.46
N THR A 161 13.84 -10.66 1.88
CA THR A 161 13.02 -9.45 1.95
C THR A 161 12.40 -9.23 3.33
N SER A 162 12.13 -10.29 4.10
CA SER A 162 11.75 -10.17 5.52
C SER A 162 12.87 -9.47 6.31
N HIS A 163 14.11 -9.95 6.17
CA HIS A 163 15.28 -9.34 6.80
C HIS A 163 15.51 -7.91 6.31
N PHE A 164 15.41 -7.67 5.02
CA PHE A 164 15.55 -6.35 4.41
C PHE A 164 14.56 -5.33 5.01
N CYS A 165 13.28 -5.67 5.10
CA CYS A 165 12.26 -4.80 5.69
C CYS A 165 12.55 -4.52 7.17
N LEU A 166 13.00 -5.51 7.91
CA LEU A 166 13.34 -5.36 9.32
C LEU A 166 14.54 -4.44 9.54
N GLU A 167 15.59 -4.60 8.75
CA GLU A 167 16.76 -3.72 8.83
C GLU A 167 16.42 -2.28 8.43
N ILE A 168 15.60 -2.08 7.39
CA ILE A 168 15.08 -0.75 7.04
C ILE A 168 14.31 -0.14 8.21
N ALA A 169 13.44 -0.91 8.88
CA ALA A 169 12.71 -0.41 10.04
C ALA A 169 13.65 0.00 11.19
N ARG A 170 14.69 -0.77 11.45
CA ARG A 170 15.72 -0.44 12.46
C ARG A 170 16.49 0.83 12.11
N TYR A 171 16.95 0.98 10.86
CA TYR A 171 17.62 2.20 10.40
C TYR A 171 16.70 3.42 10.46
N ALA A 172 15.46 3.29 10.00
CA ALA A 172 14.44 4.34 10.09
C ALA A 172 14.27 4.82 11.54
N LYS A 173 14.10 3.88 12.48
CA LYS A 173 13.97 4.22 13.91
C LYS A 173 15.21 4.91 14.48
N LYS A 174 16.38 4.42 14.14
CA LYS A 174 17.69 5.02 14.55
C LYS A 174 17.80 6.49 14.12
N HIS A 175 17.29 6.85 12.93
CA HIS A 175 17.42 8.18 12.35
C HIS A 175 16.17 9.07 12.50
N GLY A 176 15.17 8.65 13.29
CA GLY A 176 13.97 9.44 13.57
C GLY A 176 13.02 9.56 12.36
N THR A 177 13.07 8.61 11.45
CA THR A 177 12.09 8.41 10.38
C THR A 177 10.89 7.66 10.94
N LEU A 178 9.67 8.13 10.68
CA LEU A 178 8.46 7.40 11.04
C LEU A 178 8.29 6.16 10.18
N ILE A 179 7.78 5.09 10.78
CA ILE A 179 7.56 3.81 10.10
C ILE A 179 6.06 3.58 9.96
N SER A 180 5.60 3.47 8.72
CA SER A 180 4.26 3.01 8.36
C SER A 180 4.34 1.55 7.91
N PHE A 181 3.54 0.69 8.50
CA PHE A 181 3.47 -0.72 8.14
C PHE A 181 2.03 -1.13 7.84
N ASP A 182 1.77 -1.48 6.58
CA ASP A 182 0.53 -2.12 6.14
C ASP A 182 0.72 -3.64 6.19
N LEU A 183 -0.07 -4.31 7.00
CA LEU A 183 0.03 -5.76 7.25
C LEU A 183 -0.21 -6.59 5.98
N ASN A 184 -1.10 -6.16 5.11
CA ASN A 184 -1.30 -6.64 3.74
C ASN A 184 -1.08 -8.16 3.56
N HIS A 185 -1.80 -8.97 4.32
CA HIS A 185 -1.69 -10.43 4.32
C HIS A 185 -1.93 -11.04 2.94
N ARG A 186 -1.12 -12.03 2.58
CA ARG A 186 -1.29 -12.83 1.36
C ARG A 186 -1.05 -14.29 1.68
N ALA A 187 -2.12 -15.06 1.83
CA ALA A 187 -2.08 -16.46 2.25
C ALA A 187 -1.06 -17.34 1.47
N THR A 188 -0.87 -17.04 0.17
CA THR A 188 0.07 -17.78 -0.68
C THR A 188 1.53 -17.65 -0.24
N PHE A 189 1.93 -16.54 0.38
CA PHE A 189 3.30 -16.33 0.89
C PHE A 189 3.49 -16.89 2.29
N TRP A 190 2.41 -17.01 3.04
CA TRP A 190 2.44 -17.49 4.42
C TRP A 190 2.52 -19.00 4.53
N LYS A 191 2.02 -19.71 3.51
CA LYS A 191 1.96 -21.18 3.52
C LYS A 191 3.33 -21.83 3.79
N GLY A 192 3.45 -22.49 4.96
CA GLY A 192 4.68 -23.16 5.40
C GLY A 192 5.75 -22.21 5.99
N ARG A 193 5.41 -20.92 6.18
CA ARG A 193 6.28 -19.89 6.78
C ARG A 193 5.59 -19.12 7.91
N GLU A 194 4.49 -19.66 8.41
CA GLU A 194 3.59 -18.95 9.35
C GLU A 194 4.32 -18.48 10.61
N THR A 195 5.19 -19.33 11.18
CA THR A 195 5.96 -18.98 12.39
C THR A 195 7.00 -17.88 12.09
N GLU A 196 7.80 -18.07 11.03
CA GLU A 196 8.83 -17.13 10.60
C GLU A 196 8.23 -15.75 10.32
N LEU A 197 7.14 -15.71 9.53
CA LEU A 197 6.51 -14.46 9.13
C LEU A 197 5.82 -13.77 10.31
N LYS A 198 5.20 -14.53 11.21
CA LYS A 198 4.61 -13.97 12.41
C LYS A 198 5.66 -13.29 13.31
N GLU A 199 6.83 -13.87 13.46
CA GLU A 199 7.95 -13.27 14.20
C GLU A 199 8.43 -11.98 13.50
N ALA A 200 8.70 -12.01 12.20
CA ALA A 200 9.15 -10.86 11.43
C ALA A 200 8.13 -9.71 11.45
N PHE A 201 6.85 -10.01 11.22
CA PHE A 201 5.78 -9.01 11.24
C PHE A 201 5.58 -8.40 12.63
N THR A 202 5.68 -9.22 13.69
CA THR A 202 5.59 -8.74 15.07
C THR A 202 6.75 -7.79 15.39
N GLU A 203 7.95 -8.08 14.94
CA GLU A 203 9.11 -7.21 15.15
C GLU A 203 8.97 -5.89 14.38
N ILE A 204 8.59 -5.93 13.09
CA ILE A 204 8.35 -4.71 12.30
C ILE A 204 7.23 -3.89 12.91
N ALA A 205 6.11 -4.51 13.31
CA ALA A 205 4.98 -3.83 13.96
C ALA A 205 5.39 -3.17 15.29
N SER A 206 6.29 -3.81 16.06
CA SER A 206 6.81 -3.25 17.31
C SER A 206 7.67 -2.00 17.13
N LEU A 207 8.28 -1.82 15.95
CA LEU A 207 9.05 -0.63 15.59
C LEU A 207 8.17 0.45 14.94
N SER A 208 6.98 0.10 14.47
CA SER A 208 6.12 0.96 13.66
C SER A 208 5.43 2.05 14.48
N ASP A 209 5.23 3.21 13.85
CA ASP A 209 4.50 4.36 14.38
C ASP A 209 3.05 4.39 13.87
N ILE A 210 2.83 3.83 12.66
CA ILE A 210 1.54 3.74 11.98
C ILE A 210 1.32 2.28 11.57
N LEU A 211 0.26 1.65 12.05
CA LEU A 211 -0.14 0.29 11.67
C LEU A 211 -1.45 0.31 10.89
N ILE A 212 -1.45 -0.36 9.75
CA ILE A 212 -2.57 -0.40 8.82
C ILE A 212 -2.89 -1.86 8.51
N GLY A 213 -4.16 -2.18 8.40
CA GLY A 213 -4.62 -3.51 8.03
C GLY A 213 -6.13 -3.61 8.15
N ASN A 214 -6.69 -4.66 7.59
CA ASN A 214 -8.09 -5.04 7.82
C ASN A 214 -8.18 -6.06 8.98
N GLU A 215 -9.38 -6.54 9.28
CA GLU A 215 -9.62 -7.48 10.37
C GLU A 215 -8.88 -8.82 10.18
N GLU A 216 -8.78 -9.29 8.94
CA GLU A 216 -8.06 -10.51 8.59
C GLU A 216 -6.55 -10.34 8.79
N ASP A 217 -6.01 -9.19 8.36
CA ASP A 217 -4.59 -8.87 8.48
C ASP A 217 -4.14 -8.88 9.95
N TYR A 218 -4.86 -8.20 10.84
CA TYR A 218 -4.53 -8.19 12.27
C TYR A 218 -4.60 -9.57 12.91
N GLN A 219 -5.58 -10.38 12.52
CA GLN A 219 -5.76 -11.72 13.06
C GLN A 219 -4.67 -12.68 12.58
N LEU A 220 -4.43 -12.72 11.27
CA LEU A 220 -3.53 -13.69 10.66
C LEU A 220 -2.05 -13.31 10.83
N CYS A 221 -1.69 -12.03 10.66
CA CYS A 221 -0.30 -11.61 10.76
C CYS A 221 0.17 -11.47 12.22
N LEU A 222 -0.66 -10.94 13.09
CA LEU A 222 -0.27 -10.55 14.45
C LEU A 222 -0.97 -11.35 15.56
N GLY A 223 -1.95 -12.17 15.20
CA GLY A 223 -2.72 -12.94 16.18
C GLY A 223 -3.65 -12.09 17.06
N ILE A 224 -3.99 -10.87 16.63
CA ILE A 224 -4.90 -9.98 17.33
C ILE A 224 -6.33 -10.36 16.97
N LYS A 225 -7.11 -10.78 17.95
CA LYS A 225 -8.52 -11.14 17.73
C LYS A 225 -9.35 -9.93 17.31
N GLY A 226 -10.17 -10.11 16.29
CA GLY A 226 -11.07 -9.11 15.73
C GLY A 226 -12.41 -9.71 15.31
N PRO A 227 -13.26 -8.94 14.59
CA PRO A 227 -14.50 -9.44 14.03
C PRO A 227 -14.23 -10.50 12.97
N GLU A 228 -15.26 -11.24 12.59
CA GLU A 228 -15.18 -12.22 11.51
C GLU A 228 -14.89 -11.50 10.18
N ALA A 229 -13.90 -12.01 9.43
CA ALA A 229 -13.47 -11.39 8.18
C ALA A 229 -14.55 -11.50 7.10
N GLY A 230 -14.82 -10.39 6.39
CA GLY A 230 -15.80 -10.34 5.30
C GLY A 230 -17.25 -10.44 5.75
N GLY A 231 -17.55 -10.19 7.02
CA GLY A 231 -18.92 -10.18 7.57
C GLY A 231 -19.82 -9.15 6.88
N GLU A 232 -21.10 -9.48 6.75
CA GLU A 232 -22.15 -8.54 6.38
C GLU A 232 -22.46 -7.62 7.60
N ASN A 233 -23.02 -6.42 7.34
CA ASN A 233 -23.38 -5.43 8.39
C ASN A 233 -22.19 -4.84 9.15
N ILE A 234 -21.29 -4.19 8.43
CA ILE A 234 -20.10 -3.53 9.01
C ILE A 234 -20.47 -2.54 10.12
N GLU A 235 -21.60 -1.83 10.01
CA GLU A 235 -22.04 -0.90 11.05
C GLU A 235 -22.30 -1.59 12.40
N GLU A 236 -22.84 -2.82 12.39
CA GLU A 236 -23.09 -3.61 13.60
C GLU A 236 -21.80 -4.16 14.21
N THR A 237 -20.73 -4.30 13.42
CA THR A 237 -19.44 -4.84 13.84
C THR A 237 -18.40 -3.77 14.18
N LEU A 238 -18.73 -2.49 14.07
CA LEU A 238 -17.81 -1.37 14.28
C LEU A 238 -17.15 -1.39 15.68
N ASP A 239 -17.89 -1.74 16.71
CA ASP A 239 -17.35 -1.85 18.08
C ASP A 239 -16.34 -3.00 18.20
N ALA A 240 -16.55 -4.09 17.47
CA ALA A 240 -15.59 -5.20 17.41
C ALA A 240 -14.30 -4.79 16.70
N PHE A 241 -14.37 -3.99 15.61
CA PHE A 241 -13.22 -3.38 14.97
C PHE A 241 -12.44 -2.46 15.93
N LYS A 242 -13.15 -1.59 16.65
CA LYS A 242 -12.53 -0.72 17.67
C LYS A 242 -11.86 -1.53 18.77
N GLY A 243 -12.51 -2.59 19.24
CA GLY A 243 -11.95 -3.52 20.22
C GLY A 243 -10.65 -4.18 19.73
N MET A 244 -10.60 -4.62 18.48
CA MET A 244 -9.41 -5.18 17.85
C MET A 244 -8.26 -4.16 17.82
N ILE A 245 -8.52 -2.94 17.38
CA ILE A 245 -7.50 -1.87 17.33
C ILE A 245 -6.98 -1.54 18.76
N LEU A 246 -7.84 -1.50 19.77
CA LEU A 246 -7.40 -1.29 21.15
C LEU A 246 -6.52 -2.45 21.66
N ASN A 247 -6.78 -3.68 21.25
CA ASN A 247 -5.92 -4.82 21.56
C ASN A 247 -4.57 -4.71 20.81
N ALA A 248 -4.59 -4.30 19.55
CA ALA A 248 -3.37 -4.02 18.79
C ALA A 248 -2.54 -2.91 19.43
N LYS A 249 -3.16 -1.83 19.89
CA LYS A 249 -2.49 -0.74 20.63
C LYS A 249 -1.83 -1.22 21.91
N LYS A 250 -2.44 -2.16 22.64
CA LYS A 250 -1.82 -2.76 23.86
C LYS A 250 -0.60 -3.61 23.52
N ALA A 251 -0.66 -4.36 22.40
CA ALA A 251 0.42 -5.20 21.94
C ALA A 251 1.59 -4.39 21.35
N PHE A 252 1.28 -3.28 20.66
CA PHE A 252 2.24 -2.43 19.95
C PHE A 252 2.19 -0.98 20.46
N PRO A 253 2.69 -0.72 21.68
CA PRO A 253 2.54 0.59 22.33
C PRO A 253 3.30 1.74 21.62
N ASN A 254 4.27 1.45 20.77
CA ASN A 254 4.97 2.46 19.97
C ASN A 254 4.10 3.04 18.86
N ALA A 255 3.22 2.23 18.27
CA ALA A 255 2.30 2.72 17.26
C ALA A 255 1.29 3.70 17.87
N THR A 256 1.13 4.85 17.25
CA THR A 256 0.21 5.91 17.70
C THR A 256 -0.96 6.11 16.76
N VAL A 257 -0.85 5.61 15.53
CA VAL A 257 -1.91 5.63 14.52
C VAL A 257 -2.22 4.20 14.08
N PHE A 258 -3.51 3.86 14.09
CA PHE A 258 -4.04 2.60 13.57
C PHE A 258 -5.15 2.95 12.57
N ALA A 259 -5.08 2.39 11.38
CA ALA A 259 -6.03 2.68 10.33
C ALA A 259 -6.62 1.40 9.72
N ASN A 260 -7.91 1.44 9.44
CA ASN A 260 -8.66 0.31 8.89
C ASN A 260 -9.67 0.81 7.86
N THR A 261 -9.67 0.21 6.67
CA THR A 261 -10.74 0.44 5.69
C THR A 261 -11.91 -0.50 5.97
N LEU A 262 -13.11 0.01 5.79
CA LEU A 262 -14.35 -0.72 5.91
C LEU A 262 -14.98 -0.84 4.53
N ARG A 263 -15.28 -2.05 4.07
CA ARG A 263 -15.79 -2.25 2.72
C ARG A 263 -16.80 -3.38 2.66
N GLU A 264 -17.95 -3.08 2.07
CA GLU A 264 -18.92 -4.07 1.65
C GLU A 264 -19.06 -4.06 0.12
N VAL A 265 -19.05 -5.23 -0.50
CA VAL A 265 -19.12 -5.38 -1.96
C VAL A 265 -20.55 -5.67 -2.36
N ILE A 266 -21.22 -4.70 -3.02
CA ILE A 266 -22.58 -4.88 -3.58
C ILE A 266 -22.47 -5.53 -4.96
N SER A 267 -21.54 -5.06 -5.79
CA SER A 267 -21.23 -5.62 -7.11
C SER A 267 -19.77 -5.31 -7.46
N ALA A 268 -19.28 -5.76 -8.60
CA ALA A 268 -17.95 -5.38 -9.07
C ALA A 268 -17.79 -3.86 -9.25
N ASN A 269 -18.88 -3.15 -9.52
CA ASN A 269 -18.89 -1.71 -9.83
C ASN A 269 -19.53 -0.84 -8.74
N GLU A 270 -19.94 -1.43 -7.61
CA GLU A 270 -20.62 -0.71 -6.55
C GLU A 270 -20.23 -1.27 -5.19
N HIS A 271 -19.65 -0.41 -4.35
CA HIS A 271 -19.24 -0.76 -2.99
C HIS A 271 -19.79 0.25 -1.97
N LEU A 272 -20.01 -0.22 -0.74
CA LEU A 272 -20.00 0.65 0.44
C LEU A 272 -18.56 0.78 0.93
N TRP A 273 -18.12 2.01 1.10
CA TRP A 273 -16.76 2.35 1.45
C TRP A 273 -16.71 3.28 2.65
N GLY A 274 -16.03 2.88 3.69
CA GLY A 274 -15.83 3.60 4.93
C GLY A 274 -14.44 3.37 5.49
N ALA A 275 -14.13 4.01 6.60
CA ALA A 275 -12.84 3.79 7.28
C ALA A 275 -12.90 4.27 8.73
N ILE A 276 -11.99 3.75 9.56
CA ILE A 276 -11.71 4.22 10.91
C ILE A 276 -10.22 4.47 11.08
N VAL A 277 -9.89 5.50 11.83
CA VAL A 277 -8.52 5.80 12.27
C VAL A 277 -8.56 6.06 13.78
N TYR A 278 -7.69 5.36 14.50
CA TYR A 278 -7.40 5.64 15.91
C TYR A 278 -6.08 6.41 16.00
N GLU A 279 -6.09 7.56 16.65
CA GLU A 279 -4.91 8.39 16.87
C GLU A 279 -4.85 8.84 18.32
N ASN A 280 -3.86 8.38 19.09
CA ASN A 280 -3.58 8.82 20.46
C ASN A 280 -4.81 8.90 21.41
N GLY A 281 -5.72 7.94 21.33
CA GLY A 281 -6.93 7.89 22.16
C GLY A 281 -8.17 8.47 21.47
N ASN A 282 -8.04 9.08 20.31
CA ASN A 282 -9.15 9.66 19.55
C ASN A 282 -9.54 8.75 18.38
N TRP A 283 -10.84 8.63 18.15
CA TRP A 283 -11.41 7.96 17.01
C TRP A 283 -11.84 8.96 15.95
N HIS A 284 -11.44 8.68 14.71
CA HIS A 284 -11.88 9.41 13.53
C HIS A 284 -12.54 8.41 12.58
N GLU A 285 -13.75 8.72 12.12
CA GLU A 285 -14.57 7.82 11.32
C GLU A 285 -15.00 8.50 10.01
N ALA A 286 -14.87 7.77 8.91
CA ALA A 286 -15.54 8.09 7.66
C ALA A 286 -16.71 7.12 7.50
N PRO A 287 -17.95 7.63 7.38
CA PRO A 287 -19.11 6.77 7.29
C PRO A 287 -19.09 5.94 6.01
N LEU A 288 -19.77 4.80 6.04
CA LEU A 288 -20.00 4.00 4.85
C LEU A 288 -20.79 4.82 3.83
N ARG A 289 -20.20 5.04 2.68
CA ARG A 289 -20.86 5.69 1.54
C ARG A 289 -20.78 4.79 0.32
N LYS A 290 -21.83 4.81 -0.47
CA LYS A 290 -21.87 4.14 -1.76
C LYS A 290 -20.92 4.84 -2.74
N ILE A 291 -20.03 4.05 -3.35
CA ILE A 291 -19.13 4.51 -4.42
C ILE A 291 -19.28 3.64 -5.66
N ASN A 292 -19.11 4.27 -6.83
CA ASN A 292 -18.99 3.57 -8.09
C ASN A 292 -17.53 3.25 -8.38
N VAL A 293 -17.27 2.03 -8.81
CA VAL A 293 -15.94 1.45 -8.98
C VAL A 293 -15.74 1.06 -10.44
N MET A 294 -14.69 1.58 -11.07
CA MET A 294 -14.20 1.09 -12.36
C MET A 294 -13.30 -0.12 -12.18
N ASP A 295 -12.39 -0.03 -11.23
CA ASP A 295 -11.53 -1.12 -10.78
C ASP A 295 -11.32 -1.03 -9.26
N ARG A 296 -11.52 -2.15 -8.56
CA ARG A 296 -11.39 -2.17 -7.09
C ARG A 296 -9.94 -2.27 -6.59
N ILE A 297 -9.02 -2.69 -7.47
CA ILE A 297 -7.61 -2.86 -7.12
C ILE A 297 -6.99 -1.48 -6.90
N GLY A 298 -6.20 -1.34 -5.84
CA GLY A 298 -5.57 -0.09 -5.46
C GLY A 298 -6.40 0.84 -4.59
N GLY A 299 -7.68 0.54 -4.30
CA GLY A 299 -8.48 1.36 -3.39
C GLY A 299 -7.91 1.44 -1.97
N GLY A 300 -7.43 0.31 -1.43
CA GLY A 300 -6.71 0.26 -0.15
C GLY A 300 -5.42 1.05 -0.18
N ASP A 301 -4.62 0.86 -1.23
CA ASP A 301 -3.35 1.58 -1.42
C ASP A 301 -3.59 3.09 -1.53
N GLY A 302 -4.66 3.51 -2.23
CA GLY A 302 -5.08 4.90 -2.31
C GLY A 302 -5.47 5.50 -0.96
N PHE A 303 -6.17 4.72 -0.12
CA PHE A 303 -6.49 5.12 1.26
C PHE A 303 -5.21 5.32 2.08
N VAL A 304 -4.30 4.36 2.07
CA VAL A 304 -3.02 4.46 2.78
C VAL A 304 -2.21 5.64 2.27
N GLY A 305 -2.12 5.83 0.95
CA GLY A 305 -1.43 6.96 0.33
C GLY A 305 -2.00 8.31 0.77
N GLY A 306 -3.32 8.45 0.82
CA GLY A 306 -4.00 9.64 1.31
C GLY A 306 -3.77 9.91 2.80
N LEU A 307 -3.73 8.85 3.63
CA LEU A 307 -3.40 8.95 5.05
C LEU A 307 -1.97 9.48 5.24
N LEU A 308 -1.00 8.86 4.57
CA LEU A 308 0.41 9.27 4.68
C LEU A 308 0.64 10.68 4.16
N TYR A 309 0.02 11.04 3.03
CA TYR A 309 0.07 12.40 2.49
C TYR A 309 -0.46 13.43 3.51
N SER A 310 -1.61 13.14 4.12
CA SER A 310 -2.21 14.05 5.11
C SER A 310 -1.33 14.26 6.34
N ILE A 311 -0.65 13.21 6.79
CA ILE A 311 0.33 13.28 7.88
C ILE A 311 1.54 14.10 7.46
N LEU A 312 2.11 13.82 6.27
CA LEU A 312 3.29 14.49 5.73
C LEU A 312 3.08 15.99 5.51
N THR A 313 1.87 16.40 5.14
CA THR A 313 1.52 17.81 4.94
C THR A 313 1.03 18.51 6.21
N GLY A 314 1.02 17.81 7.35
CA GLY A 314 0.65 18.41 8.64
C GLY A 314 -0.84 18.74 8.77
N MET A 315 -1.71 18.06 8.06
CA MET A 315 -3.15 18.19 8.26
C MET A 315 -3.55 17.77 9.67
N GLU A 316 -4.65 18.30 10.17
CA GLU A 316 -5.22 17.88 11.45
C GLU A 316 -5.76 16.43 11.35
N PRO A 317 -5.70 15.61 12.43
CA PRO A 317 -6.11 14.20 12.40
C PRO A 317 -7.54 13.96 11.88
N LYS A 318 -8.46 14.87 12.15
CA LYS A 318 -9.82 14.80 11.60
C LYS A 318 -9.85 14.87 10.06
N LYS A 319 -8.89 15.55 9.44
CA LYS A 319 -8.77 15.63 7.97
C LYS A 319 -8.07 14.43 7.39
N TRP A 320 -7.25 13.71 8.16
CA TRP A 320 -6.55 12.51 7.67
C TRP A 320 -7.54 11.46 7.15
N ILE A 321 -8.55 11.13 7.95
CA ILE A 321 -9.54 10.11 7.56
C ILE A 321 -10.35 10.55 6.35
N GLN A 322 -10.69 11.83 6.25
CA GLN A 322 -11.46 12.39 5.14
C GLN A 322 -10.68 12.31 3.83
N PHE A 323 -9.43 12.76 3.85
CA PHE A 323 -8.55 12.76 2.68
C PHE A 323 -8.17 11.32 2.28
N ALA A 324 -7.86 10.46 3.26
CA ALA A 324 -7.56 9.06 3.03
C ALA A 324 -8.75 8.31 2.41
N TRP A 325 -9.95 8.49 2.94
CA TRP A 325 -11.18 7.92 2.40
C TRP A 325 -11.40 8.36 0.94
N ALA A 326 -11.26 9.65 0.68
CA ALA A 326 -11.43 10.22 -0.66
C ALA A 326 -10.36 9.75 -1.65
N SER A 327 -9.11 9.61 -1.20
CA SER A 327 -8.02 9.08 -2.02
C SER A 327 -8.24 7.63 -2.40
N GLY A 328 -8.75 6.80 -1.47
CA GLY A 328 -9.10 5.41 -1.74
C GLY A 328 -10.26 5.30 -2.73
N ALA A 329 -11.32 6.10 -2.54
CA ALA A 329 -12.44 6.16 -3.47
C ALA A 329 -12.00 6.67 -4.86
N LEU A 330 -11.13 7.69 -4.91
CA LEU A 330 -10.55 8.21 -6.15
C LEU A 330 -9.77 7.13 -6.90
N ALA A 331 -8.95 6.33 -6.20
CA ALA A 331 -8.16 5.27 -6.83
C ALA A 331 -9.03 4.28 -7.60
N THR A 332 -10.23 3.97 -7.09
CA THR A 332 -11.16 3.04 -7.77
C THR A 332 -11.78 3.59 -9.05
N THR A 333 -11.56 4.85 -9.39
CA THR A 333 -12.04 5.50 -10.62
C THR A 333 -11.02 5.50 -11.75
N PHE A 334 -9.82 4.97 -11.52
CA PHE A 334 -8.77 4.81 -12.53
C PHE A 334 -8.71 3.38 -13.05
N LEU A 335 -8.13 3.21 -14.23
CA LEU A 335 -7.84 1.90 -14.83
C LEU A 335 -6.42 1.40 -14.46
N THR A 336 -5.74 2.14 -13.60
CA THR A 336 -4.48 1.76 -12.96
C THR A 336 -4.75 1.32 -11.53
N ASP A 337 -3.77 0.68 -10.89
CA ASP A 337 -3.86 0.29 -9.46
C ASP A 337 -3.62 1.46 -8.51
N TYR A 338 -3.49 2.67 -9.02
CA TYR A 338 -3.17 3.86 -8.23
C TYR A 338 -3.93 5.08 -8.73
N ALA A 339 -4.25 5.98 -7.80
CA ALA A 339 -4.84 7.26 -8.12
C ALA A 339 -3.79 8.23 -8.68
N GLN A 340 -4.24 9.09 -9.59
CA GLN A 340 -3.44 10.12 -10.26
C GLN A 340 -4.10 11.49 -10.06
N PRO A 341 -4.16 12.02 -8.83
CA PRO A 341 -4.78 13.32 -8.58
C PRO A 341 -3.99 14.43 -9.25
N ALA A 342 -4.68 15.32 -9.97
CA ALA A 342 -4.06 16.50 -10.55
C ALA A 342 -3.67 17.53 -9.47
N ASP A 343 -4.45 17.60 -8.40
CA ASP A 343 -4.26 18.47 -7.24
C ASP A 343 -5.08 17.96 -6.03
N GLU A 344 -4.90 18.59 -4.87
CA GLU A 344 -5.68 18.26 -3.67
C GLU A 344 -7.19 18.52 -3.84
N ALA A 345 -7.57 19.50 -4.67
CA ALA A 345 -8.97 19.88 -4.85
C ALA A 345 -9.78 18.74 -5.49
N VAL A 346 -9.15 17.93 -6.35
CA VAL A 346 -9.78 16.73 -6.90
C VAL A 346 -10.11 15.73 -5.79
N VAL A 347 -9.19 15.48 -4.87
CA VAL A 347 -9.40 14.56 -3.74
C VAL A 347 -10.51 15.09 -2.82
N TRP A 348 -10.45 16.36 -2.43
CA TRP A 348 -11.48 16.97 -1.58
C TRP A 348 -12.86 16.96 -2.23
N SER A 349 -12.96 17.13 -3.55
CA SER A 349 -14.25 17.05 -4.26
C SER A 349 -14.92 15.68 -4.14
N ILE A 350 -14.14 14.60 -4.04
CA ILE A 350 -14.65 13.25 -3.77
C ILE A 350 -15.23 13.16 -2.35
N TRP A 351 -14.51 13.70 -1.36
CA TRP A 351 -15.03 13.74 0.00
C TRP A 351 -16.34 14.52 0.12
N GLU A 352 -16.42 15.66 -0.57
CA GLU A 352 -17.60 16.54 -0.59
C GLU A 352 -18.77 15.93 -1.38
N GLY A 353 -18.54 14.88 -2.19
CA GLY A 353 -19.54 14.30 -3.07
C GLY A 353 -19.94 15.22 -4.23
N ASN A 354 -19.06 16.14 -4.63
CA ASN A 354 -19.34 17.12 -5.66
C ASN A 354 -18.83 16.67 -7.03
N ALA A 355 -19.70 15.98 -7.78
CA ALA A 355 -19.43 15.53 -9.14
C ALA A 355 -19.83 16.54 -10.24
N ARG A 356 -20.11 17.80 -9.88
CA ARG A 356 -20.49 18.83 -10.86
C ARG A 356 -19.28 19.30 -11.66
N VAL A 357 -19.52 19.62 -12.94
CA VAL A 357 -18.49 20.22 -13.79
C VAL A 357 -17.98 21.52 -13.17
N LYS A 358 -16.68 21.57 -12.89
CA LYS A 358 -15.98 22.82 -12.53
C LYS A 358 -15.58 23.53 -13.83
N ARG A 359 -15.98 24.79 -13.98
CA ARG A 359 -15.62 25.67 -15.11
C ARG A 359 -14.68 26.75 -14.63
#